data_f6675ae5e78272f3bd329e29842f49ed
#
_entry.id   f6675ae5e78272f3bd329e29842f49ed
#
_cell.length_a   1.000
_cell.length_b   1.000
_cell.length_c   1.000
_cell.angle_alpha   90.00
_cell.angle_beta   90.00
_cell.angle_gamma   90.00
#
_symmetry.space_group_name_H-M   'P 1'
#
loop_
_entity.id
_entity.type
_entity.pdbx_description
1 polymer ?
#
loop_
_entity_poly.entity_id
_entity_poly.type
_entity_poly.pdbx_seq_one_letter_code
_entity_poly.pdbx_strand_id
1 'polypeptide(L)'
;MPKKYIFPSELSWLSFNDCVLQEAADKTNPLYERIKFLAIHSSNLDEFYRVKISDLHSIPEKSNLFEKVNKEINRQQNTFGSIWKKQIIPELQENKIIYYENQSLLPLHTEEIDSYFKTTILSYIQIVYLSEDENQEYFLNNRQLYLLIRLKNTNGEITYCYINIPADKLNRYKLLSPVKGKNYIISIDTIIKKCLHYIFPDQKTSTAFAIKLNRDENYLIEDEASGNLVSKIKKKLQERKSGSSTRFLYDFNMPEVMRKLCKNAFHLKDYEMIEGGTHHNFFDLFKFPNPNFPDLQNENFPPLKYFPFETKKSIFEVIGEENQLLHFPYQSYHYVLQFFNEAAIHKDVTEIKVTLYRISSQSLIANALISAAKNGKKVTVFVEVKARFDENNNLFWANEMQRAGIRIIYSMPNLKVHAKVALLTLKNAGKTKNYAYLSTGNFNENTAETYTDFGFFTSQKEYTDDLKQVFRFFKTKEKNYPISNLWVAGFNLKENILQHIDIEIQNVENGKKGAVFMKINGLNDKEIISKLIEANNAKVEITLIVRGICTLLPGINGYTENIKIYRIVDRYLEHSRIYRFHNDGAEKIYLSSADMLSRNLNRRIEVAFPIKDKKNHAGD
;
A
#
# COMPACT_ATOMS: atom_id res chain seq x y z
N MET A 1 2.28 -30.16 16.97
CA MET A 1 3.38 -29.22 17.30
C MET A 1 3.53 -28.26 16.15
N PRO A 2 3.75 -26.95 16.37
CA PRO A 2 4.07 -26.03 15.28
C PRO A 2 5.34 -26.50 14.58
N LYS A 3 5.32 -26.54 13.24
CA LYS A 3 6.48 -26.94 12.43
C LYS A 3 7.59 -25.92 12.66
N LYS A 4 8.80 -26.35 13.03
CA LYS A 4 9.96 -25.49 13.42
C LYS A 4 10.32 -24.43 12.37
N TYR A 5 10.00 -24.67 11.10
CA TYR A 5 10.28 -23.79 9.97
C TYR A 5 9.15 -22.79 9.64
N ILE A 6 8.03 -22.79 10.41
CA ILE A 6 6.92 -21.85 10.19
C ILE A 6 7.00 -20.70 11.18
N PHE A 7 7.01 -19.48 10.63
CA PHE A 7 6.99 -18.23 11.37
C PHE A 7 5.60 -17.57 11.29
N PRO A 8 5.03 -17.09 12.42
CA PRO A 8 3.72 -16.44 12.40
C PRO A 8 3.67 -15.24 11.44
N SER A 9 2.60 -15.15 10.66
CA SER A 9 2.44 -14.12 9.62
C SER A 9 2.44 -12.70 10.19
N GLU A 10 1.93 -12.51 11.40
CA GLU A 10 1.83 -11.24 12.11
C GLU A 10 3.22 -10.76 12.55
N LEU A 11 4.03 -11.63 13.12
CA LEU A 11 5.42 -11.33 13.50
C LEU A 11 6.29 -11.11 12.26
N SER A 12 6.06 -11.88 11.20
CA SER A 12 6.75 -11.69 9.92
C SER A 12 6.45 -10.31 9.32
N TRP A 13 5.19 -9.86 9.42
CA TRP A 13 4.81 -8.54 8.96
C TRP A 13 5.46 -7.43 9.80
N LEU A 14 5.49 -7.60 11.13
CA LEU A 14 6.19 -6.66 12.01
C LEU A 14 7.69 -6.63 11.74
N SER A 15 8.31 -7.77 11.42
CA SER A 15 9.70 -7.82 10.99
C SER A 15 9.95 -7.03 9.70
N PHE A 16 9.01 -7.03 8.75
CA PHE A 16 9.08 -6.13 7.59
C PHE A 16 9.01 -4.66 8.01
N ASN A 17 8.08 -4.31 8.91
CA ASN A 17 7.94 -2.93 9.37
C ASN A 17 9.17 -2.46 10.18
N ASP A 18 9.87 -3.39 10.84
CA ASP A 18 11.16 -3.11 11.50
C ASP A 18 12.27 -2.77 10.51
N CYS A 19 12.32 -3.42 9.33
CA CYS A 19 13.27 -3.04 8.28
C CYS A 19 13.03 -1.59 7.79
N VAL A 20 11.78 -1.15 7.68
CA VAL A 20 11.46 0.25 7.37
C VAL A 20 12.00 1.20 8.44
N LEU A 21 11.96 0.77 9.71
CA LEU A 21 12.50 1.54 10.82
C LEU A 21 14.04 1.57 10.81
N GLN A 22 14.69 0.50 10.33
CA GLN A 22 16.14 0.46 10.15
C GLN A 22 16.60 1.48 9.10
N GLU A 23 15.88 1.64 7.98
CA GLU A 23 16.15 2.68 6.99
C GLU A 23 16.05 4.09 7.59
N ALA A 24 15.08 4.32 8.49
CA ALA A 24 14.99 5.58 9.21
C ALA A 24 16.17 5.83 10.17
N ALA A 25 16.80 4.78 10.67
CA ALA A 25 17.97 4.86 11.55
C ALA A 25 19.30 4.98 10.78
N ASP A 26 19.34 4.55 9.53
CA ASP A 26 20.55 4.54 8.71
C ASP A 26 20.94 5.95 8.28
N LYS A 27 22.09 6.41 8.77
CA LYS A 27 22.63 7.75 8.47
C LYS A 27 23.17 7.89 7.04
N THR A 28 23.28 6.81 6.28
CA THR A 28 23.62 6.89 4.84
C THR A 28 22.46 7.41 4.02
N ASN A 29 21.23 7.28 4.53
CA ASN A 29 20.05 7.90 3.94
C ASN A 29 20.00 9.40 4.28
N PRO A 30 19.64 10.28 3.32
CA PRO A 30 19.42 11.70 3.58
C PRO A 30 18.35 11.93 4.67
N LEU A 31 18.51 13.01 5.43
CA LEU A 31 17.67 13.31 6.60
C LEU A 31 16.16 13.26 6.30
N TYR A 32 15.71 13.87 5.19
CA TYR A 32 14.29 13.89 4.84
C TYR A 32 13.77 12.55 4.34
N GLU A 33 14.63 11.69 3.79
CA GLU A 33 14.23 10.32 3.47
C GLU A 33 14.03 9.49 4.75
N ARG A 34 14.89 9.67 5.75
CA ARG A 34 14.75 9.04 7.07
C ARG A 34 13.45 9.47 7.75
N ILE A 35 13.07 10.76 7.63
CA ILE A 35 11.77 11.28 8.11
C ILE A 35 10.60 10.59 7.36
N LYS A 36 10.71 10.39 6.03
CA LYS A 36 9.70 9.67 5.24
C LYS A 36 9.59 8.20 5.67
N PHE A 37 10.70 7.52 5.97
CA PHE A 37 10.67 6.14 6.49
C PHE A 37 9.96 6.05 7.84
N LEU A 38 10.11 7.03 8.72
CA LEU A 38 9.29 7.11 9.95
C LEU A 38 7.80 7.26 9.64
N ALA A 39 7.44 8.06 8.64
CA ALA A 39 6.05 8.20 8.20
C ALA A 39 5.49 6.87 7.65
N ILE A 40 6.26 6.15 6.84
CA ILE A 40 5.89 4.84 6.30
C ILE A 40 5.69 3.83 7.45
N HIS A 41 6.62 3.74 8.40
CA HIS A 41 6.51 2.87 9.56
C HIS A 41 5.23 3.12 10.35
N SER A 42 4.90 4.39 10.62
CA SER A 42 3.68 4.78 11.33
C SER A 42 2.41 4.39 10.57
N SER A 43 2.37 4.63 9.25
CA SER A 43 1.24 4.28 8.39
C SER A 43 1.03 2.76 8.33
N ASN A 44 2.11 2.01 8.20
CA ASN A 44 2.08 0.55 8.19
C ASN A 44 1.52 0.01 9.50
N LEU A 45 1.94 0.55 10.64
CA LEU A 45 1.44 0.12 11.93
C LEU A 45 -0.06 0.43 12.11
N ASP A 46 -0.53 1.59 11.63
CA ASP A 46 -1.95 1.90 11.62
C ASP A 46 -2.76 0.90 10.77
N GLU A 47 -2.24 0.49 9.61
CA GLU A 47 -2.88 -0.54 8.78
C GLU A 47 -2.89 -1.90 9.49
N PHE A 48 -1.83 -2.25 10.20
CA PHE A 48 -1.76 -3.49 10.97
C PHE A 48 -2.86 -3.57 12.04
N TYR A 49 -3.06 -2.50 12.80
CA TYR A 49 -4.14 -2.42 13.79
C TYR A 49 -5.53 -2.53 13.17
N ARG A 50 -5.74 -1.94 12.01
CA ARG A 50 -7.03 -1.93 11.30
C ARG A 50 -7.40 -3.28 10.67
N VAL A 51 -6.40 -4.12 10.41
CA VAL A 51 -6.59 -5.30 9.55
C VAL A 51 -6.28 -6.62 10.27
N LYS A 52 -5.38 -6.60 11.26
CA LYS A 52 -4.83 -7.82 11.84
C LYS A 52 -5.13 -8.01 13.32
N ILE A 53 -5.25 -6.95 14.07
CA ILE A 53 -5.41 -7.04 15.52
C ILE A 53 -6.77 -7.63 15.92
N SER A 54 -7.85 -7.26 15.22
CA SER A 54 -9.19 -7.81 15.48
C SER A 54 -9.22 -9.34 15.37
N ASP A 55 -8.54 -9.90 14.37
CA ASP A 55 -8.44 -11.35 14.15
C ASP A 55 -7.66 -12.07 15.27
N LEU A 56 -6.71 -11.36 15.92
CA LEU A 56 -5.90 -11.93 17.00
C LEU A 56 -6.66 -12.00 18.32
N HIS A 57 -7.55 -11.04 18.58
CA HIS A 57 -8.35 -10.98 19.81
C HIS A 57 -9.53 -11.95 19.82
N SER A 58 -10.11 -12.21 18.67
CA SER A 58 -11.32 -13.04 18.56
C SER A 58 -11.08 -14.52 18.81
N ILE A 59 -9.81 -14.97 18.88
CA ILE A 59 -9.45 -16.40 18.99
C ILE A 59 -8.64 -16.63 20.26
N PRO A 60 -9.20 -17.29 21.31
CA PRO A 60 -8.51 -17.54 22.59
C PRO A 60 -7.16 -18.25 22.46
N GLU A 61 -7.05 -19.17 21.50
CA GLU A 61 -5.83 -19.94 21.20
C GLU A 61 -4.65 -19.06 20.72
N LYS A 62 -4.91 -17.80 20.33
CA LYS A 62 -3.91 -16.84 19.90
C LYS A 62 -3.42 -15.88 20.99
N SER A 63 -3.80 -16.05 22.25
CA SER A 63 -3.41 -15.14 23.34
C SER A 63 -1.88 -14.97 23.47
N ASN A 64 -1.12 -16.05 23.44
CA ASN A 64 0.35 -16.03 23.46
C ASN A 64 0.97 -15.32 22.24
N LEU A 65 0.36 -15.47 21.06
CA LEU A 65 0.80 -14.75 19.86
C LEU A 65 0.51 -13.26 19.99
N PHE A 66 -0.63 -12.89 20.54
CA PHE A 66 -1.00 -11.49 20.79
C PHE A 66 -0.01 -10.79 21.73
N GLU A 67 0.39 -11.44 22.82
CA GLU A 67 1.41 -10.90 23.74
C GLU A 67 2.75 -10.66 23.01
N LYS A 68 3.20 -11.62 22.20
CA LYS A 68 4.44 -11.47 21.40
C LYS A 68 4.34 -10.32 20.39
N VAL A 69 3.19 -10.19 19.73
CA VAL A 69 2.91 -9.10 18.79
C VAL A 69 2.95 -7.76 19.50
N ASN A 70 2.31 -7.61 20.66
CA ASN A 70 2.31 -6.38 21.42
C ASN A 70 3.72 -6.01 21.94
N LYS A 71 4.47 -6.99 22.41
CA LYS A 71 5.87 -6.77 22.84
C LYS A 71 6.72 -6.24 21.68
N GLU A 72 6.56 -6.79 20.49
CA GLU A 72 7.29 -6.35 19.30
C GLU A 72 6.86 -4.95 18.85
N ILE A 73 5.57 -4.65 18.86
CA ILE A 73 5.05 -3.31 18.55
C ILE A 73 5.64 -2.28 19.52
N ASN A 74 5.61 -2.55 20.83
CA ASN A 74 6.16 -1.64 21.84
C ASN A 74 7.67 -1.42 21.65
N ARG A 75 8.43 -2.48 21.30
CA ARG A 75 9.85 -2.35 20.96
C ARG A 75 10.05 -1.39 19.79
N GLN A 76 9.31 -1.58 18.70
CA GLN A 76 9.41 -0.74 17.49
C GLN A 76 9.00 0.72 17.79
N GLN A 77 7.96 0.95 18.56
CA GLN A 77 7.55 2.29 18.95
C GLN A 77 8.60 3.01 19.80
N ASN A 78 9.24 2.30 20.73
CA ASN A 78 10.35 2.85 21.53
C ASN A 78 11.56 3.18 20.66
N THR A 79 11.89 2.32 19.70
CA THR A 79 12.95 2.56 18.70
C THR A 79 12.62 3.78 17.83
N PHE A 80 11.39 3.89 17.35
CA PHE A 80 10.90 5.06 16.61
C PHE A 80 11.11 6.36 17.40
N GLY A 81 10.66 6.38 18.66
CA GLY A 81 10.83 7.55 19.54
C GLY A 81 12.30 7.90 19.78
N SER A 82 13.17 6.88 19.89
CA SER A 82 14.62 7.08 20.03
C SER A 82 15.23 7.67 18.76
N ILE A 83 14.89 7.17 17.57
CA ILE A 83 15.37 7.70 16.29
C ILE A 83 14.94 9.17 16.15
N TRP A 84 13.66 9.47 16.37
CA TRP A 84 13.13 10.82 16.29
C TRP A 84 13.87 11.79 17.21
N LYS A 85 13.92 11.46 18.51
CA LYS A 85 14.47 12.37 19.53
C LYS A 85 15.98 12.47 19.53
N LYS A 86 16.70 11.34 19.30
CA LYS A 86 18.17 11.28 19.46
C LYS A 86 18.95 11.40 18.17
N GLN A 87 18.28 11.29 17.00
CA GLN A 87 18.95 11.36 15.70
C GLN A 87 18.33 12.47 14.83
N ILE A 88 17.03 12.41 14.53
CA ILE A 88 16.39 13.33 13.59
C ILE A 88 16.37 14.76 14.13
N ILE A 89 15.90 14.98 15.36
CA ILE A 89 15.85 16.33 15.95
C ILE A 89 17.23 17.00 16.04
N PRO A 90 18.29 16.34 16.55
CA PRO A 90 19.63 16.93 16.53
C PRO A 90 20.14 17.25 15.13
N GLU A 91 19.96 16.35 14.16
CA GLU A 91 20.42 16.55 12.79
C GLU A 91 19.66 17.69 12.08
N LEU A 92 18.35 17.87 12.36
CA LEU A 92 17.61 19.06 11.93
C LEU A 92 18.26 20.34 12.48
N GLN A 93 18.65 20.36 13.77
CA GLN A 93 19.29 21.49 14.42
C GLN A 93 20.66 21.81 13.81
N GLU A 94 21.46 20.80 13.51
CA GLU A 94 22.75 20.93 12.81
C GLU A 94 22.56 21.60 11.43
N ASN A 95 21.45 21.29 10.75
CA ASN A 95 21.06 21.90 9.49
C ASN A 95 20.25 23.20 9.63
N LYS A 96 20.31 23.84 10.81
CA LYS A 96 19.66 25.13 11.12
C LYS A 96 18.13 25.07 11.03
N ILE A 97 17.52 23.90 11.20
CA ILE A 97 16.09 23.70 11.23
C ILE A 97 15.68 23.39 12.67
N ILE A 98 14.90 24.23 13.30
CA ILE A 98 14.45 24.11 14.68
C ILE A 98 13.01 23.62 14.69
N TYR A 99 12.77 22.44 15.21
CA TYR A 99 11.42 21.93 15.44
C TYR A 99 10.98 22.30 16.87
N TYR A 100 9.91 23.10 16.98
CA TYR A 100 9.30 23.46 18.26
C TYR A 100 8.47 22.29 18.83
N GLU A 101 8.99 21.61 19.81
CA GLU A 101 8.28 20.58 20.57
C GLU A 101 7.80 21.16 21.93
N ASN A 102 8.72 21.49 22.81
CA ASN A 102 8.44 22.00 24.15
C ASN A 102 9.16 23.32 24.48
N GLN A 103 9.98 23.84 23.58
CA GLN A 103 10.76 25.05 23.78
C GLN A 103 9.85 26.28 23.82
N SER A 104 10.35 27.34 24.47
CA SER A 104 9.74 28.66 24.44
C SER A 104 9.79 29.22 23.02
N LEU A 105 8.70 29.81 22.57
CA LEU A 105 8.64 30.47 21.27
C LEU A 105 9.38 31.79 21.29
N LEU A 106 9.93 32.18 20.17
CA LEU A 106 10.40 33.56 19.97
C LEU A 106 9.18 34.49 19.91
N PRO A 107 9.30 35.77 20.35
CA PRO A 107 8.18 36.73 20.31
C PRO A 107 7.52 36.83 18.94
N LEU A 108 8.32 36.95 17.87
CA LEU A 108 7.83 36.99 16.50
C LEU A 108 6.98 35.76 16.14
N HIS A 109 7.41 34.57 16.58
CA HIS A 109 6.68 33.31 16.29
C HIS A 109 5.43 33.19 17.14
N THR A 110 5.38 33.79 18.33
CA THR A 110 4.16 33.86 19.14
C THR A 110 3.09 34.65 18.39
N GLU A 111 3.42 35.84 17.88
CA GLU A 111 2.50 36.66 17.08
C GLU A 111 2.06 35.93 15.78
N GLU A 112 2.99 35.28 15.11
CA GLU A 112 2.71 34.53 13.88
C GLU A 112 1.75 33.36 14.13
N ILE A 113 1.95 32.57 15.18
CA ILE A 113 1.08 31.44 15.49
C ILE A 113 -0.30 31.91 16.01
N ASP A 114 -0.37 32.99 16.79
CA ASP A 114 -1.62 33.56 17.25
C ASP A 114 -2.48 34.05 16.07
N SER A 115 -1.85 34.74 15.13
CA SER A 115 -2.51 35.17 13.90
C SER A 115 -2.99 33.96 13.08
N TYR A 116 -2.12 32.98 12.84
CA TYR A 116 -2.47 31.77 12.07
C TYR A 116 -3.56 30.95 12.75
N PHE A 117 -3.52 30.85 14.09
CA PHE A 117 -4.56 30.18 14.85
C PHE A 117 -5.92 30.85 14.63
N LYS A 118 -6.01 32.17 14.85
CA LYS A 118 -7.26 32.93 14.74
C LYS A 118 -7.81 32.96 13.33
N THR A 119 -6.95 33.14 12.32
CA THR A 119 -7.38 33.33 10.93
C THR A 119 -7.63 32.01 10.19
N THR A 120 -7.01 30.91 10.64
CA THR A 120 -7.03 29.65 9.90
C THR A 120 -7.51 28.47 10.76
N ILE A 121 -6.76 28.12 11.83
CA ILE A 121 -7.01 26.86 12.55
C ILE A 121 -8.37 26.87 13.26
N LEU A 122 -8.73 27.97 13.92
CA LEU A 122 -9.92 28.09 14.76
C LEU A 122 -11.21 27.73 13.99
N SER A 123 -11.28 28.05 12.69
CA SER A 123 -12.44 27.75 11.83
C SER A 123 -12.69 26.26 11.59
N TYR A 124 -11.71 25.40 11.87
CA TYR A 124 -11.79 23.94 11.70
C TYR A 124 -11.96 23.18 13.02
N ILE A 125 -11.90 23.87 14.15
CA ILE A 125 -12.00 23.25 15.47
C ILE A 125 -13.46 22.96 15.80
N GLN A 126 -13.71 21.73 16.25
CA GLN A 126 -14.98 21.28 16.80
C GLN A 126 -14.77 20.89 18.25
N ILE A 127 -15.57 21.45 19.15
CA ILE A 127 -15.49 21.24 20.58
C ILE A 127 -16.65 20.35 21.01
N VAL A 128 -16.34 19.27 21.71
CA VAL A 128 -17.35 18.37 22.28
C VAL A 128 -17.05 18.20 23.77
N TYR A 129 -17.96 18.69 24.60
CA TYR A 129 -17.90 18.51 26.05
C TYR A 129 -18.28 17.09 26.44
N LEU A 130 -17.54 16.50 27.36
CA LEU A 130 -17.88 15.21 27.94
C LEU A 130 -18.76 15.44 29.17
N SER A 131 -19.94 14.87 29.16
CA SER A 131 -20.92 14.87 30.25
C SER A 131 -20.72 13.62 31.11
N GLU A 132 -21.16 13.68 32.37
CA GLU A 132 -21.28 12.51 33.25
C GLU A 132 -22.56 11.71 32.93
N ASP A 133 -23.40 12.18 31.99
CA ASP A 133 -24.60 11.46 31.55
C ASP A 133 -24.21 10.23 30.72
N GLU A 134 -24.44 9.05 31.27
CA GLU A 134 -24.12 7.76 30.63
C GLU A 134 -24.92 7.49 29.34
N ASN A 135 -25.99 8.25 29.07
CA ASN A 135 -26.81 8.10 27.87
C ASN A 135 -26.27 8.91 26.67
N GLN A 136 -25.27 9.75 26.87
CA GLN A 136 -24.68 10.53 25.78
C GLN A 136 -23.62 9.71 25.03
N GLU A 137 -23.90 9.39 23.78
CA GLU A 137 -22.93 8.71 22.91
C GLU A 137 -21.92 9.70 22.33
N TYR A 138 -20.64 9.38 22.47
CA TYR A 138 -19.53 10.13 21.92
C TYR A 138 -18.85 9.35 20.79
N PHE A 139 -18.47 10.07 19.73
CA PHE A 139 -17.89 9.43 18.56
C PHE A 139 -16.57 10.09 18.14
N LEU A 140 -15.52 9.29 18.06
CA LEU A 140 -14.25 9.66 17.44
C LEU A 140 -14.13 9.05 16.05
N ASN A 141 -13.83 9.89 15.07
CA ASN A 141 -13.60 9.42 13.70
C ASN A 141 -12.34 8.57 13.63
N ASN A 142 -12.40 7.53 12.80
CA ASN A 142 -11.28 6.64 12.57
C ASN A 142 -10.06 7.41 12.05
N ARG A 143 -8.88 7.19 12.65
CA ARG A 143 -7.58 7.79 12.31
C ARG A 143 -7.46 9.30 12.54
N GLN A 144 -8.51 9.99 12.92
CA GLN A 144 -8.44 11.41 13.22
C GLN A 144 -7.73 11.64 14.56
N LEU A 145 -6.97 12.73 14.63
CA LEU A 145 -6.32 13.18 15.87
C LEU A 145 -7.23 14.09 16.64
N TYR A 146 -7.17 13.96 17.97
CA TYR A 146 -7.89 14.81 18.90
C TYR A 146 -6.99 15.22 20.07
N LEU A 147 -7.36 16.29 20.73
CA LEU A 147 -6.86 16.65 22.06
C LEU A 147 -8.00 16.47 23.06
N LEU A 148 -7.76 15.65 24.08
CA LEU A 148 -8.59 15.57 25.27
C LEU A 148 -8.12 16.66 26.24
N ILE A 149 -9.03 17.52 26.67
CA ILE A 149 -8.72 18.73 27.42
C ILE A 149 -9.40 18.66 28.78
N ARG A 150 -8.63 18.95 29.82
CA ARG A 150 -9.12 19.20 31.17
C ARG A 150 -9.12 20.69 31.41
N LEU A 151 -10.29 21.25 31.66
CA LEU A 151 -10.54 22.66 31.94
C LEU A 151 -10.76 22.82 33.45
N LYS A 152 -10.22 23.87 34.04
CA LYS A 152 -10.49 24.24 35.43
C LYS A 152 -10.83 25.72 35.46
N ASN A 153 -12.08 26.06 35.89
CA ASN A 153 -12.53 27.43 35.98
C ASN A 153 -11.97 28.13 37.25
N THR A 154 -12.31 29.40 37.39
CA THR A 154 -11.89 30.21 38.56
C THR A 154 -12.44 29.69 39.87
N ASN A 155 -13.60 29.03 39.88
CA ASN A 155 -14.24 28.44 41.05
C ASN A 155 -13.67 27.08 41.44
N GLY A 156 -12.75 26.53 40.61
CA GLY A 156 -12.12 25.24 40.87
C GLY A 156 -12.86 24.06 40.26
N GLU A 157 -13.99 24.27 39.59
CA GLU A 157 -14.75 23.23 38.89
C GLU A 157 -13.98 22.69 37.68
N ILE A 158 -14.05 21.38 37.49
CA ILE A 158 -13.33 20.68 36.41
C ILE A 158 -14.33 20.21 35.37
N THR A 159 -14.07 20.55 34.11
CA THR A 159 -14.81 20.10 32.96
C THR A 159 -13.88 19.45 31.94
N TYR A 160 -14.37 18.45 31.23
CA TYR A 160 -13.61 17.76 30.20
C TYR A 160 -14.25 17.97 28.83
N CYS A 161 -13.44 18.15 27.82
CA CYS A 161 -13.87 18.19 26.43
C CYS A 161 -12.82 17.59 25.52
N TYR A 162 -13.18 17.25 24.30
CA TYR A 162 -12.21 16.95 23.26
C TYR A 162 -12.41 17.85 22.05
N ILE A 163 -11.31 18.11 21.35
CA ILE A 163 -11.30 18.88 20.12
C ILE A 163 -10.56 18.10 19.04
N ASN A 164 -10.96 18.22 17.79
CA ASN A 164 -10.23 17.65 16.66
C ASN A 164 -8.97 18.44 16.36
N ILE A 165 -7.94 17.75 15.86
CA ILE A 165 -6.77 18.35 15.22
C ILE A 165 -7.01 18.26 13.70
N PRO A 166 -7.15 19.38 12.96
CA PRO A 166 -7.57 19.35 11.55
C PRO A 166 -6.40 19.04 10.59
N ALA A 167 -5.62 17.97 10.87
CA ALA A 167 -4.49 17.55 10.05
C ALA A 167 -4.90 16.96 8.69
N ASP A 168 -6.18 16.65 8.51
CA ASP A 168 -6.78 16.21 7.24
C ASP A 168 -7.12 17.38 6.31
N LYS A 169 -7.28 18.59 6.84
CA LYS A 169 -7.61 19.82 6.10
C LYS A 169 -6.43 20.77 5.94
N LEU A 170 -5.57 20.81 6.96
CA LEU A 170 -4.40 21.67 7.01
C LEU A 170 -3.13 20.82 7.02
N ASN A 171 -2.03 21.38 6.51
CA ASN A 171 -0.73 20.74 6.72
C ASN A 171 -0.42 20.73 8.22
N ARG A 172 -0.14 19.55 8.80
CA ARG A 172 0.13 19.40 10.23
C ARG A 172 1.35 20.18 10.71
N TYR A 173 2.31 20.39 9.83
CA TYR A 173 3.55 21.10 10.15
C TYR A 173 3.60 22.43 9.41
N LYS A 174 3.76 23.50 10.18
CA LYS A 174 3.88 24.86 9.64
C LYS A 174 5.34 25.32 9.70
N LEU A 175 5.84 25.79 8.58
CA LEU A 175 7.09 26.55 8.53
C LEU A 175 6.80 27.98 9.00
N LEU A 176 7.57 28.47 9.97
CA LEU A 176 7.50 29.81 10.50
C LEU A 176 8.57 30.69 9.87
N SER A 177 8.46 31.99 10.08
CA SER A 177 9.41 32.99 9.58
C SER A 177 10.84 32.70 10.05
N PRO A 178 11.84 32.74 9.18
CA PRO A 178 13.23 32.45 9.58
C PRO A 178 13.77 33.57 10.47
N VAL A 179 14.56 33.20 11.50
CA VAL A 179 15.20 34.16 12.39
C VAL A 179 16.68 33.84 12.51
N LYS A 180 17.55 34.86 12.28
CA LYS A 180 19.03 34.75 12.39
C LYS A 180 19.58 33.55 11.58
N GLY A 181 19.08 33.34 10.36
CA GLY A 181 19.53 32.28 9.47
C GLY A 181 19.12 30.85 9.90
N LYS A 182 18.16 30.72 10.80
CA LYS A 182 17.54 29.45 11.20
C LYS A 182 16.09 29.40 10.74
N ASN A 183 15.66 28.24 10.29
CA ASN A 183 14.27 27.94 9.94
C ASN A 183 13.56 27.30 11.14
N TYR A 184 12.28 27.54 11.27
CA TYR A 184 11.50 27.06 12.42
C TYR A 184 10.26 26.33 11.95
N ILE A 185 9.99 25.17 12.52
CA ILE A 185 8.83 24.33 12.21
C ILE A 185 8.08 24.06 13.50
N ILE A 186 6.75 24.10 13.41
CA ILE A 186 5.85 23.80 14.54
C ILE A 186 4.68 22.94 14.06
N SER A 187 4.20 22.00 14.90
CA SER A 187 2.98 21.26 14.61
C SER A 187 1.72 22.06 14.99
N ILE A 188 0.63 21.85 14.25
CA ILE A 188 -0.66 22.48 14.61
C ILE A 188 -1.19 21.99 15.95
N ASP A 189 -0.89 20.77 16.39
CA ASP A 189 -1.18 20.28 17.73
C ASP A 189 -0.52 21.19 18.81
N THR A 190 0.75 21.54 18.61
CA THR A 190 1.48 22.44 19.52
C THR A 190 0.90 23.85 19.48
N ILE A 191 0.54 24.36 18.28
CA ILE A 191 -0.14 25.66 18.15
C ILE A 191 -1.45 25.66 18.92
N ILE A 192 -2.30 24.65 18.71
CA ILE A 192 -3.60 24.56 19.40
C ILE A 192 -3.39 24.53 20.91
N LYS A 193 -2.47 23.70 21.43
CA LYS A 193 -2.17 23.63 22.87
C LYS A 193 -1.77 24.98 23.46
N LYS A 194 -0.99 25.77 22.71
CA LYS A 194 -0.54 27.12 23.14
C LYS A 194 -1.67 28.16 23.06
N CYS A 195 -2.62 27.98 22.14
CA CYS A 195 -3.72 28.92 21.87
C CYS A 195 -5.04 28.52 22.54
N LEU A 196 -5.07 27.55 23.46
CA LEU A 196 -6.29 27.12 24.16
C LEU A 196 -7.01 28.27 24.88
N HIS A 197 -6.28 29.27 25.34
CA HIS A 197 -6.85 30.46 26.00
C HIS A 197 -7.77 31.29 25.07
N TYR A 198 -7.62 31.19 23.75
CA TYR A 198 -8.55 31.81 22.80
C TYR A 198 -9.85 31.02 22.65
N ILE A 199 -9.78 29.70 22.85
CA ILE A 199 -10.96 28.83 22.80
C ILE A 199 -11.73 28.87 24.12
N PHE A 200 -10.99 28.95 25.25
CA PHE A 200 -11.53 28.86 26.61
C PHE A 200 -11.06 30.03 27.47
N PRO A 201 -11.52 31.26 27.20
CA PRO A 201 -11.01 32.47 27.85
C PRO A 201 -11.31 32.51 29.37
N ASP A 202 -12.43 31.91 29.82
CA ASP A 202 -12.86 31.93 31.20
C ASP A 202 -12.23 30.83 32.06
N GLN A 203 -11.30 30.04 31.49
CA GLN A 203 -10.65 28.94 32.21
C GLN A 203 -9.33 29.39 32.84
N LYS A 204 -9.15 29.13 34.16
CA LYS A 204 -7.92 29.44 34.88
C LYS A 204 -6.75 28.59 34.38
N THR A 205 -7.00 27.31 34.09
CA THR A 205 -5.98 26.37 33.60
C THR A 205 -6.61 25.38 32.63
N SER A 206 -5.85 25.04 31.58
CA SER A 206 -6.18 23.99 30.65
C SER A 206 -4.98 23.07 30.44
N THR A 207 -5.21 21.76 30.43
CA THR A 207 -4.22 20.75 30.04
C THR A 207 -4.77 19.89 28.94
N ALA A 208 -3.96 19.58 27.92
CA ALA A 208 -4.42 18.87 26.73
C ALA A 208 -3.50 17.70 26.40
N PHE A 209 -4.10 16.54 26.14
CA PHE A 209 -3.42 15.29 25.83
C PHE A 209 -3.87 14.76 24.48
N ALA A 210 -2.93 14.30 23.67
CA ALA A 210 -3.25 13.75 22.36
C ALA A 210 -3.92 12.38 22.49
N ILE A 211 -4.98 12.17 21.71
CA ILE A 211 -5.66 10.89 21.57
C ILE A 211 -5.94 10.57 20.09
N LYS A 212 -5.97 9.28 19.76
CA LYS A 212 -6.29 8.77 18.43
C LYS A 212 -7.00 7.43 18.53
N LEU A 213 -8.07 7.25 17.76
CA LEU A 213 -8.79 5.99 17.66
C LEU A 213 -8.55 5.33 16.30
N ASN A 214 -8.25 4.03 16.32
CA ASN A 214 -8.30 3.17 15.14
C ASN A 214 -9.49 2.22 15.28
N ARG A 215 -10.26 2.06 14.18
CA ARG A 215 -11.39 1.14 14.11
C ARG A 215 -11.09 -0.03 13.20
N ASP A 216 -11.73 -1.15 13.46
CA ASP A 216 -11.67 -2.31 12.58
C ASP A 216 -12.26 -1.96 11.20
N GLU A 217 -11.46 -2.18 10.18
CA GLU A 217 -11.86 -2.06 8.78
C GLU A 217 -11.80 -3.41 8.05
N ASN A 218 -11.63 -4.49 8.80
CA ASN A 218 -11.52 -5.84 8.25
C ASN A 218 -12.89 -6.45 7.91
N TYR A 219 -13.93 -5.61 7.78
CA TYR A 219 -15.22 -6.09 7.29
C TYR A 219 -15.04 -6.71 5.91
N LEU A 220 -14.95 -8.02 5.89
CA LEU A 220 -15.07 -8.79 4.66
C LEU A 220 -16.45 -8.44 4.08
N ILE A 221 -16.47 -7.92 2.86
CA ILE A 221 -17.68 -7.88 2.07
C ILE A 221 -17.95 -9.35 1.77
N GLU A 222 -18.74 -9.99 2.66
CA GLU A 222 -19.16 -11.37 2.45
C GLU A 222 -19.88 -11.44 1.11
N ASP A 223 -19.41 -12.35 0.29
CA ASP A 223 -19.93 -12.56 -1.04
C ASP A 223 -21.25 -13.34 -0.99
N GLU A 224 -22.28 -12.76 -0.38
CA GLU A 224 -23.62 -13.31 -0.56
C GLU A 224 -24.00 -13.24 -2.05
N ALA A 225 -24.38 -14.38 -2.59
CA ALA A 225 -24.64 -14.56 -4.02
C ALA A 225 -25.84 -13.78 -4.56
N SER A 226 -26.57 -13.02 -3.73
CA SER A 226 -27.78 -12.30 -4.11
C SER A 226 -27.70 -10.79 -3.84
N GLY A 227 -28.11 -9.98 -4.80
CA GLY A 227 -28.30 -8.53 -4.68
C GLY A 227 -27.25 -7.66 -5.40
N ASN A 228 -27.51 -6.35 -5.46
CA ASN A 228 -26.65 -5.37 -6.13
C ASN A 228 -25.35 -5.14 -5.33
N LEU A 229 -24.21 -5.61 -5.85
CA LEU A 229 -22.89 -5.51 -5.23
C LEU A 229 -22.53 -4.05 -4.87
N VAL A 230 -22.85 -3.10 -5.75
CA VAL A 230 -22.54 -1.67 -5.53
C VAL A 230 -23.30 -1.12 -4.31
N SER A 231 -24.59 -1.45 -4.17
CA SER A 231 -25.39 -1.04 -3.02
C SER A 231 -24.88 -1.63 -1.72
N LYS A 232 -24.48 -2.91 -1.73
CA LYS A 232 -23.88 -3.59 -0.58
C LYS A 232 -22.55 -2.94 -0.18
N ILE A 233 -21.69 -2.61 -1.14
CA ILE A 233 -20.43 -1.92 -0.87
C ILE A 233 -20.71 -0.56 -0.22
N LYS A 234 -21.64 0.25 -0.75
CA LYS A 234 -22.00 1.55 -0.17
C LYS A 234 -22.50 1.42 1.27
N LYS A 235 -23.37 0.45 1.56
CA LYS A 235 -23.85 0.17 2.92
C LYS A 235 -22.69 -0.22 3.85
N LYS A 236 -21.84 -1.15 3.44
CA LYS A 236 -20.66 -1.59 4.22
C LYS A 236 -19.63 -0.47 4.44
N LEU A 237 -19.47 0.44 3.49
CA LEU A 237 -18.61 1.62 3.67
C LEU A 237 -19.16 2.59 4.73
N GLN A 238 -20.47 2.68 4.89
CA GLN A 238 -21.11 3.43 5.99
C GLN A 238 -20.87 2.70 7.32
N GLU A 239 -21.10 1.39 7.38
CA GLU A 239 -20.87 0.56 8.57
C GLU A 239 -19.40 0.58 9.05
N ARG A 240 -18.42 0.68 8.14
CA ARG A 240 -16.99 0.84 8.50
C ARG A 240 -16.68 2.09 9.32
N LYS A 241 -17.48 3.15 9.15
CA LYS A 241 -17.30 4.38 9.95
C LYS A 241 -17.61 4.16 11.43
N SER A 242 -18.51 3.21 11.74
CA SER A 242 -18.96 2.84 13.08
C SER A 242 -18.35 1.51 13.56
N GLY A 243 -17.33 0.97 12.91
CA GLY A 243 -16.65 -0.27 13.30
C GLY A 243 -16.14 -0.25 14.74
N SER A 244 -16.01 -1.44 15.35
CA SER A 244 -15.46 -1.58 16.71
C SER A 244 -14.06 -0.98 16.81
N SER A 245 -13.72 -0.45 17.98
CA SER A 245 -12.36 0.04 18.24
C SER A 245 -11.35 -1.11 18.20
N THR A 246 -10.17 -0.84 17.67
CA THR A 246 -9.04 -1.79 17.69
C THR A 246 -7.85 -1.23 18.46
N ARG A 247 -7.78 0.09 18.58
CA ARG A 247 -6.72 0.78 19.30
C ARG A 247 -7.18 2.17 19.67
N PHE A 248 -7.11 2.51 20.95
CA PHE A 248 -7.18 3.87 21.46
C PHE A 248 -5.79 4.27 21.98
N LEU A 249 -5.10 5.09 21.19
CA LEU A 249 -3.77 5.58 21.51
C LEU A 249 -3.90 6.87 22.33
N TYR A 250 -3.24 6.94 23.49
CA TYR A 250 -3.27 8.10 24.38
C TYR A 250 -1.87 8.54 24.81
N ASP A 251 -1.73 9.83 25.12
CA ASP A 251 -0.49 10.45 25.63
C ASP A 251 -0.09 9.82 26.98
N PHE A 252 1.16 9.36 27.11
CA PHE A 252 1.66 8.70 28.32
C PHE A 252 1.59 9.58 29.57
N ASN A 253 1.56 10.91 29.43
CA ASN A 253 1.38 11.85 30.56
C ASN A 253 -0.09 12.02 30.98
N MET A 254 -1.03 11.37 30.30
CA MET A 254 -2.46 11.49 30.60
C MET A 254 -2.77 10.91 31.99
N PRO A 255 -3.38 11.70 32.91
CA PRO A 255 -3.77 11.22 34.24
C PRO A 255 -4.75 10.05 34.17
N GLU A 256 -4.68 9.16 35.17
CA GLU A 256 -5.53 7.97 35.23
C GLU A 256 -7.03 8.30 35.21
N VAL A 257 -7.45 9.38 35.85
CA VAL A 257 -8.84 9.86 35.87
C VAL A 257 -9.32 10.12 34.42
N MET A 258 -8.49 10.76 33.61
CA MET A 258 -8.84 11.03 32.21
C MET A 258 -8.82 9.76 31.34
N ARG A 259 -7.94 8.79 31.64
CA ARG A 259 -7.94 7.47 30.98
C ARG A 259 -9.23 6.70 31.27
N LYS A 260 -9.68 6.69 32.53
CA LYS A 260 -10.97 6.08 32.92
C LYS A 260 -12.14 6.79 32.26
N LEU A 261 -12.12 8.11 32.20
CA LEU A 261 -13.14 8.89 31.48
C LEU A 261 -13.23 8.51 30.01
N CYS A 262 -12.08 8.43 29.31
CA CYS A 262 -12.06 7.95 27.90
C CYS A 262 -12.60 6.54 27.74
N LYS A 263 -12.19 5.63 28.65
CA LYS A 263 -12.66 4.24 28.60
C LYS A 263 -14.18 4.15 28.65
N ASN A 264 -14.81 4.92 29.53
CA ASN A 264 -16.26 4.95 29.70
C ASN A 264 -16.92 5.69 28.52
N ALA A 265 -16.49 6.91 28.21
CA ALA A 265 -17.11 7.75 27.18
C ALA A 265 -17.06 7.15 25.78
N PHE A 266 -16.01 6.39 25.45
CA PHE A 266 -15.84 5.75 24.12
C PHE A 266 -16.06 4.24 24.14
N HIS A 267 -16.57 3.67 25.24
CA HIS A 267 -16.86 2.24 25.43
C HIS A 267 -15.67 1.33 25.09
N LEU A 268 -14.47 1.69 25.58
CA LEU A 268 -13.23 1.00 25.27
C LEU A 268 -12.97 -0.18 26.21
N LYS A 269 -12.34 -1.22 25.67
CA LYS A 269 -11.82 -2.34 26.46
C LYS A 269 -10.38 -2.08 26.90
N ASP A 270 -9.92 -2.71 27.97
CA ASP A 270 -8.57 -2.49 28.50
C ASP A 270 -7.47 -2.77 27.47
N TYR A 271 -7.63 -3.81 26.68
CA TYR A 271 -6.66 -4.18 25.66
C TYR A 271 -6.61 -3.24 24.44
N GLU A 272 -7.61 -2.38 24.28
CA GLU A 272 -7.66 -1.35 23.22
C GLU A 272 -6.93 -0.08 23.65
N MET A 273 -6.74 0.13 24.97
CA MET A 273 -6.07 1.27 25.55
C MET A 273 -4.56 1.11 25.45
N ILE A 274 -3.94 1.80 24.51
CA ILE A 274 -2.50 1.71 24.24
C ILE A 274 -1.82 3.04 24.58
N GLU A 275 -0.82 2.95 25.45
CA GLU A 275 0.02 4.09 25.81
C GLU A 275 0.92 4.48 24.61
N GLY A 276 1.00 5.76 24.29
CA GLY A 276 1.80 6.31 23.22
C GLY A 276 2.67 7.47 23.67
N GLY A 277 3.31 8.15 22.72
CA GLY A 277 4.04 9.40 22.97
C GLY A 277 3.10 10.60 23.14
N THR A 278 3.69 11.80 23.25
CA THR A 278 2.95 13.07 23.28
C THR A 278 2.36 13.49 21.94
N HIS A 279 2.86 12.91 20.87
CA HIS A 279 2.39 13.12 19.51
C HIS A 279 2.04 11.77 18.86
N HIS A 280 0.98 11.77 18.06
CA HIS A 280 0.49 10.58 17.35
C HIS A 280 0.40 10.85 15.84
N ASN A 281 0.12 9.81 15.03
CA ASN A 281 -0.10 9.90 13.58
C ASN A 281 1.08 10.49 12.81
N PHE A 282 2.24 9.87 12.93
CA PHE A 282 3.45 10.33 12.24
C PHE A 282 3.44 10.10 10.71
N PHE A 283 2.36 9.54 10.14
CA PHE A 283 2.14 9.57 8.70
C PHE A 283 2.24 11.00 8.12
N ASP A 284 1.84 11.99 8.90
CA ASP A 284 1.88 13.40 8.48
C ASP A 284 3.31 13.92 8.23
N LEU A 285 4.35 13.20 8.69
CA LEU A 285 5.75 13.49 8.39
C LEU A 285 6.09 13.45 6.89
N PHE A 286 5.27 12.80 6.05
CA PHE A 286 5.41 12.92 4.58
C PHE A 286 5.32 14.36 4.09
N LYS A 287 4.64 15.23 4.83
CA LYS A 287 4.48 16.66 4.54
C LYS A 287 5.33 17.55 5.44
N PHE A 288 6.34 16.99 6.10
CA PHE A 288 7.25 17.76 6.96
C PHE A 288 8.04 18.75 6.07
N PRO A 289 8.00 20.08 6.36
CA PRO A 289 8.59 21.07 5.49
C PRO A 289 10.11 20.92 5.37
N ASN A 290 10.64 20.98 4.15
CA ASN A 290 12.09 21.08 3.89
C ASN A 290 12.45 22.49 3.43
N PRO A 291 12.88 23.39 4.35
CA PRO A 291 13.26 24.75 3.97
C PRO A 291 14.58 24.81 3.21
N ASN A 292 15.39 23.75 3.24
CA ASN A 292 16.68 23.64 2.54
C ASN A 292 16.56 22.81 1.25
N PHE A 293 15.35 22.73 0.67
CA PHE A 293 15.14 22.01 -0.59
C PHE A 293 16.03 22.58 -1.71
N PRO A 294 16.69 21.73 -2.55
CA PRO A 294 16.54 20.27 -2.63
C PRO A 294 17.48 19.45 -1.71
N ASP A 295 18.29 20.11 -0.89
CA ASP A 295 19.24 19.45 -0.02
C ASP A 295 18.54 18.56 1.04
N LEU A 296 19.30 17.67 1.65
CA LEU A 296 18.85 16.76 2.69
C LEU A 296 17.82 15.70 2.25
N GLN A 297 17.64 15.49 0.96
CA GLN A 297 16.82 14.45 0.36
C GLN A 297 17.54 13.79 -0.83
N ASN A 298 16.99 12.70 -1.32
CA ASN A 298 17.53 12.05 -2.52
C ASN A 298 17.46 12.98 -3.73
N GLU A 299 18.48 12.92 -4.57
CA GLU A 299 18.46 13.58 -5.88
C GLU A 299 17.24 13.12 -6.69
N ASN A 300 16.66 14.05 -7.42
CA ASN A 300 15.56 13.70 -8.32
C ASN A 300 16.14 13.11 -9.62
N PHE A 301 15.88 11.83 -9.85
CA PHE A 301 16.21 11.16 -11.11
C PHE A 301 14.99 11.15 -12.02
N PRO A 302 14.96 11.97 -13.08
CA PRO A 302 13.88 11.92 -14.05
C PRO A 302 13.90 10.54 -14.73
N PRO A 303 12.72 9.93 -15.00
CA PRO A 303 12.65 8.66 -15.67
C PRO A 303 13.35 8.66 -17.02
N LEU A 304 14.10 7.62 -17.30
CA LEU A 304 14.81 7.45 -18.56
C LEU A 304 13.83 7.32 -19.73
N LYS A 305 14.20 7.91 -20.83
CA LYS A 305 13.51 7.71 -22.10
C LYS A 305 13.73 6.27 -22.61
N TYR A 306 12.71 5.70 -23.22
CA TYR A 306 12.80 4.40 -23.86
C TYR A 306 12.87 4.60 -25.38
N PHE A 307 14.08 4.53 -25.90
CA PHE A 307 14.38 4.92 -27.29
C PHE A 307 13.44 4.30 -28.35
N PRO A 308 13.05 3.02 -28.30
CA PRO A 308 12.13 2.47 -29.28
C PRO A 308 10.80 3.23 -29.40
N PHE A 309 10.29 3.80 -28.30
CA PHE A 309 9.04 4.57 -28.30
C PHE A 309 9.24 6.09 -28.56
N GLU A 310 10.47 6.58 -28.56
CA GLU A 310 10.79 7.97 -28.92
C GLU A 310 10.89 8.18 -30.45
N THR A 311 10.76 7.13 -31.21
CA THR A 311 10.72 7.21 -32.68
C THR A 311 9.43 7.89 -33.14
N LYS A 312 9.41 8.46 -34.36
CA LYS A 312 8.18 9.06 -34.93
C LYS A 312 7.13 8.03 -35.34
N LYS A 313 7.38 6.74 -35.15
CA LYS A 313 6.44 5.65 -35.43
C LYS A 313 5.35 5.60 -34.38
N SER A 314 4.18 5.10 -34.79
CA SER A 314 3.13 4.70 -33.87
C SER A 314 3.65 3.67 -32.86
N ILE A 315 3.22 3.78 -31.60
CA ILE A 315 3.56 2.76 -30.58
C ILE A 315 3.15 1.36 -31.03
N PHE A 316 2.06 1.23 -31.82
CA PHE A 316 1.60 -0.04 -32.37
C PHE A 316 2.53 -0.60 -33.46
N GLU A 317 3.20 0.25 -34.23
CA GLU A 317 4.22 -0.19 -35.19
C GLU A 317 5.40 -0.80 -34.43
N VAL A 318 5.92 -0.09 -33.43
CA VAL A 318 7.05 -0.57 -32.60
C VAL A 318 6.72 -1.91 -31.91
N ILE A 319 5.56 -2.00 -31.25
CA ILE A 319 5.11 -3.25 -30.61
C ILE A 319 4.83 -4.33 -31.66
N GLY A 320 4.45 -3.94 -32.88
CA GLY A 320 4.19 -4.84 -33.98
C GLY A 320 5.44 -5.49 -34.55
N GLU A 321 6.57 -4.83 -34.45
CA GLU A 321 7.89 -5.30 -34.90
C GLU A 321 8.51 -6.23 -33.83
N GLU A 322 8.46 -5.81 -32.52
CA GLU A 322 9.09 -6.54 -31.44
C GLU A 322 8.37 -6.30 -30.09
N ASN A 323 8.46 -7.28 -29.19
CA ASN A 323 8.00 -7.11 -27.82
C ASN A 323 8.82 -6.03 -27.11
N GLN A 324 8.16 -5.22 -26.27
CA GLN A 324 8.80 -4.16 -25.53
C GLN A 324 8.61 -4.40 -24.02
N LEU A 325 9.72 -4.35 -23.26
CA LEU A 325 9.72 -4.50 -21.82
C LEU A 325 10.26 -3.23 -21.16
N LEU A 326 9.47 -2.62 -20.29
CA LEU A 326 9.84 -1.43 -19.53
C LEU A 326 9.89 -1.74 -18.03
N HIS A 327 10.80 -1.05 -17.33
CA HIS A 327 10.97 -1.16 -15.88
C HIS A 327 10.71 0.20 -15.22
N PHE A 328 9.60 0.32 -14.48
CA PHE A 328 9.23 1.51 -13.74
C PHE A 328 9.83 1.48 -12.32
N PRO A 329 10.12 2.64 -11.70
CA PRO A 329 10.02 4.01 -12.21
C PRO A 329 11.24 4.46 -13.04
N TYR A 330 12.21 3.56 -13.31
CA TYR A 330 13.45 3.91 -14.00
C TYR A 330 13.20 4.39 -15.44
N GLN A 331 12.20 3.81 -16.11
CA GLN A 331 11.71 4.28 -17.40
C GLN A 331 10.34 4.94 -17.22
N SER A 332 10.02 5.88 -18.13
CA SER A 332 8.82 6.69 -18.00
C SER A 332 7.53 5.86 -18.15
N TYR A 333 6.62 6.01 -17.18
CA TYR A 333 5.26 5.46 -17.27
C TYR A 333 4.41 6.13 -18.37
N HIS A 334 4.88 7.26 -18.90
CA HIS A 334 4.22 7.98 -20.01
C HIS A 334 3.94 7.07 -21.22
N TYR A 335 4.78 6.08 -21.49
CA TYR A 335 4.56 5.14 -22.60
C TYR A 335 3.34 4.24 -22.41
N VAL A 336 2.95 3.94 -21.17
CA VAL A 336 1.68 3.26 -20.89
C VAL A 336 0.50 4.20 -21.18
N LEU A 337 0.61 5.47 -20.83
CA LEU A 337 -0.39 6.49 -21.16
C LEU A 337 -0.49 6.69 -22.68
N GLN A 338 0.64 6.75 -23.37
CA GLN A 338 0.69 6.84 -24.83
C GLN A 338 -0.03 5.67 -25.52
N PHE A 339 0.16 4.44 -25.01
CA PHE A 339 -0.52 3.24 -25.52
C PHE A 339 -2.05 3.38 -25.49
N PHE A 340 -2.62 3.89 -24.41
CA PHE A 340 -4.05 4.11 -24.29
C PHE A 340 -4.52 5.37 -25.04
N ASN A 341 -3.76 6.45 -25.03
CA ASN A 341 -4.11 7.68 -25.74
C ASN A 341 -4.10 7.47 -27.26
N GLU A 342 -3.08 6.78 -27.79
CA GLU A 342 -3.04 6.43 -29.20
C GLU A 342 -4.19 5.47 -29.55
N ALA A 343 -4.48 4.47 -28.70
CA ALA A 343 -5.63 3.59 -28.90
C ALA A 343 -6.95 4.35 -28.97
N ALA A 344 -7.11 5.42 -28.23
CA ALA A 344 -8.34 6.21 -28.20
C ALA A 344 -8.62 6.93 -29.52
N ILE A 345 -7.59 7.33 -30.27
CA ILE A 345 -7.72 8.09 -31.52
C ILE A 345 -7.40 7.29 -32.78
N HIS A 346 -6.69 6.17 -32.67
CA HIS A 346 -6.26 5.38 -33.83
C HIS A 346 -7.47 4.83 -34.59
N LYS A 347 -7.54 5.09 -35.89
CA LYS A 347 -8.71 4.75 -36.76
C LYS A 347 -9.04 3.25 -36.77
N ASP A 348 -8.01 2.39 -36.74
CA ASP A 348 -8.16 0.94 -36.88
C ASP A 348 -8.45 0.24 -35.55
N VAL A 349 -8.29 0.92 -34.38
CA VAL A 349 -8.67 0.37 -33.09
C VAL A 349 -10.18 0.28 -32.98
N THR A 350 -10.69 -0.93 -32.77
CA THR A 350 -12.14 -1.21 -32.70
C THR A 350 -12.60 -1.63 -31.31
N GLU A 351 -11.74 -2.31 -30.55
CA GLU A 351 -12.09 -2.80 -29.21
C GLU A 351 -10.92 -2.64 -28.23
N ILE A 352 -11.23 -2.22 -26.99
CA ILE A 352 -10.30 -2.12 -25.86
C ILE A 352 -10.90 -2.89 -24.68
N LYS A 353 -10.12 -3.79 -24.10
CA LYS A 353 -10.45 -4.50 -22.85
C LYS A 353 -9.33 -4.28 -21.85
N VAL A 354 -9.68 -3.94 -20.60
CA VAL A 354 -8.70 -3.66 -19.55
C VAL A 354 -9.22 -4.06 -18.17
N THR A 355 -8.30 -4.45 -17.28
CA THR A 355 -8.59 -4.68 -15.86
C THR A 355 -8.09 -3.50 -15.04
N LEU A 356 -8.91 -2.97 -14.12
CA LEU A 356 -8.54 -1.89 -13.20
C LEU A 356 -8.77 -2.35 -11.75
N TYR A 357 -7.69 -2.34 -10.95
CA TYR A 357 -7.73 -2.76 -9.54
C TYR A 357 -7.67 -1.58 -8.58
N ARG A 358 -6.69 -0.69 -8.73
CA ARG A 358 -6.53 0.58 -7.99
C ARG A 358 -6.40 1.70 -9.00
N ILE A 359 -7.43 2.50 -9.12
CA ILE A 359 -7.47 3.61 -10.06
C ILE A 359 -6.92 4.84 -9.34
N SER A 360 -6.09 5.64 -9.99
CA SER A 360 -5.65 6.94 -9.47
C SER A 360 -6.83 7.88 -9.25
N SER A 361 -6.78 8.77 -8.27
CA SER A 361 -7.83 9.76 -8.05
C SER A 361 -8.03 10.70 -9.25
N GLN A 362 -6.95 10.97 -10.01
CA GLN A 362 -6.94 11.73 -11.24
C GLN A 362 -6.42 10.86 -12.39
N SER A 363 -7.08 9.73 -12.67
CA SER A 363 -6.58 8.74 -13.61
C SER A 363 -6.59 9.22 -15.06
N LEU A 364 -5.41 9.34 -15.64
CA LEU A 364 -5.21 9.64 -17.05
C LEU A 364 -5.60 8.44 -17.94
N ILE A 365 -5.40 7.21 -17.46
CA ILE A 365 -5.83 6.00 -18.17
C ILE A 365 -7.35 5.94 -18.26
N ALA A 366 -8.09 6.22 -17.16
CA ALA A 366 -9.55 6.26 -17.21
C ALA A 366 -10.06 7.33 -18.19
N ASN A 367 -9.41 8.50 -18.22
CA ASN A 367 -9.69 9.56 -19.21
C ASN A 367 -9.45 9.09 -20.65
N ALA A 368 -8.35 8.40 -20.92
CA ALA A 368 -8.08 7.85 -22.25
C ALA A 368 -9.14 6.82 -22.69
N LEU A 369 -9.60 5.95 -21.77
CA LEU A 369 -10.67 4.98 -22.02
C LEU A 369 -12.02 5.66 -22.31
N ILE A 370 -12.34 6.74 -21.58
CA ILE A 370 -13.52 7.59 -21.83
C ILE A 370 -13.42 8.23 -23.23
N SER A 371 -12.25 8.78 -23.58
CA SER A 371 -11.99 9.33 -24.91
C SER A 371 -12.18 8.27 -26.00
N ALA A 372 -11.65 7.06 -25.79
CA ALA A 372 -11.83 5.96 -26.73
C ALA A 372 -13.31 5.62 -26.97
N ALA A 373 -14.11 5.54 -25.91
CA ALA A 373 -15.54 5.25 -26.02
C ALA A 373 -16.28 6.36 -26.77
N LYS A 374 -15.98 7.63 -26.48
CA LYS A 374 -16.54 8.79 -27.18
C LYS A 374 -16.14 8.82 -28.67
N ASN A 375 -14.97 8.28 -29.02
CA ASN A 375 -14.52 8.10 -30.40
C ASN A 375 -15.06 6.82 -31.06
N GLY A 376 -16.11 6.20 -30.52
CA GLY A 376 -16.81 5.07 -31.10
C GLY A 376 -16.13 3.72 -30.90
N LYS A 377 -15.07 3.63 -30.08
CA LYS A 377 -14.42 2.35 -29.79
C LYS A 377 -15.28 1.55 -28.81
N LYS A 378 -15.30 0.22 -28.96
CA LYS A 378 -15.93 -0.67 -28.00
C LYS A 378 -15.01 -0.88 -26.80
N VAL A 379 -15.33 -0.24 -25.68
CA VAL A 379 -14.52 -0.32 -24.47
C VAL A 379 -15.20 -1.19 -23.41
N THR A 380 -14.46 -2.16 -22.87
CA THR A 380 -14.90 -3.00 -21.75
C THR A 380 -13.87 -2.93 -20.65
N VAL A 381 -14.28 -2.49 -19.46
CA VAL A 381 -13.42 -2.35 -18.30
C VAL A 381 -13.87 -3.28 -17.19
N PHE A 382 -12.92 -4.05 -16.68
CA PHE A 382 -13.11 -4.87 -15.51
C PHE A 382 -12.66 -4.09 -14.28
N VAL A 383 -13.61 -3.69 -13.40
CA VAL A 383 -13.31 -2.89 -12.20
C VAL A 383 -13.41 -3.75 -10.96
N GLU A 384 -12.32 -3.83 -10.20
CA GLU A 384 -12.31 -4.46 -8.88
C GLU A 384 -12.80 -3.46 -7.81
N VAL A 385 -14.08 -3.52 -7.49
CA VAL A 385 -14.70 -2.61 -6.51
C VAL A 385 -14.46 -3.01 -5.05
N LYS A 386 -13.85 -4.16 -4.81
CA LYS A 386 -13.46 -4.65 -3.47
C LYS A 386 -11.98 -4.38 -3.18
N ALA A 387 -11.34 -3.47 -3.93
CA ALA A 387 -9.97 -3.03 -3.64
C ALA A 387 -9.97 -2.23 -2.34
N ARG A 388 -9.42 -2.81 -1.28
CA ARG A 388 -9.46 -2.25 0.07
C ARG A 388 -8.91 -0.82 0.10
N PHE A 389 -9.68 0.12 0.67
CA PHE A 389 -9.44 1.57 0.78
C PHE A 389 -9.61 2.39 -0.50
N ASP A 390 -9.78 1.75 -1.66
CA ASP A 390 -9.98 2.41 -2.94
C ASP A 390 -11.43 2.25 -3.46
N GLU A 391 -12.32 1.67 -2.66
CA GLU A 391 -13.69 1.31 -3.08
C GLU A 391 -14.46 2.53 -3.60
N ASN A 392 -14.42 3.66 -2.88
CA ASN A 392 -15.13 4.88 -3.28
C ASN A 392 -14.59 5.45 -4.60
N ASN A 393 -13.27 5.50 -4.73
CA ASN A 393 -12.62 6.03 -5.91
C ASN A 393 -12.85 5.12 -7.13
N ASN A 394 -12.77 3.80 -6.96
CA ASN A 394 -13.07 2.85 -8.02
C ASN A 394 -14.54 2.91 -8.45
N LEU A 395 -15.48 3.10 -7.52
CA LEU A 395 -16.89 3.30 -7.83
C LEU A 395 -17.14 4.63 -8.56
N PHE A 396 -16.47 5.70 -8.16
CA PHE A 396 -16.55 7.00 -8.86
C PHE A 396 -16.15 6.84 -10.33
N TRP A 397 -14.96 6.30 -10.60
CA TRP A 397 -14.48 6.10 -11.95
C TRP A 397 -15.32 5.09 -12.75
N ALA A 398 -15.83 4.03 -12.12
CA ALA A 398 -16.74 3.10 -12.79
C ALA A 398 -18.01 3.82 -13.28
N ASN A 399 -18.59 4.71 -12.48
CA ASN A 399 -19.76 5.50 -12.87
C ASN A 399 -19.44 6.48 -14.00
N GLU A 400 -18.29 7.19 -13.94
CA GLU A 400 -17.89 8.14 -14.99
C GLU A 400 -17.64 7.42 -16.33
N MET A 401 -16.95 6.27 -16.29
CA MET A 401 -16.76 5.44 -17.48
C MET A 401 -18.09 4.89 -18.03
N GLN A 402 -19.02 4.48 -17.18
CA GLN A 402 -20.33 3.97 -17.58
C GLN A 402 -21.18 5.05 -18.24
N ARG A 403 -21.14 6.30 -17.73
CA ARG A 403 -21.79 7.46 -18.37
C ARG A 403 -21.25 7.76 -19.77
N ALA A 404 -19.98 7.46 -20.02
CA ALA A 404 -19.36 7.60 -21.32
C ALA A 404 -19.66 6.42 -22.30
N GLY A 405 -20.51 5.46 -21.91
CA GLY A 405 -20.89 4.32 -22.74
C GLY A 405 -19.94 3.12 -22.62
N ILE A 406 -19.00 3.12 -21.69
CA ILE A 406 -18.11 1.99 -21.43
C ILE A 406 -18.87 0.86 -20.73
N ARG A 407 -18.64 -0.36 -21.20
CA ARG A 407 -19.15 -1.55 -20.53
C ARG A 407 -18.32 -1.84 -19.29
N ILE A 408 -18.89 -1.65 -18.12
CA ILE A 408 -18.28 -2.01 -16.85
C ILE A 408 -18.68 -3.43 -16.46
N ILE A 409 -17.69 -4.24 -16.07
CA ILE A 409 -17.90 -5.56 -15.47
C ILE A 409 -17.28 -5.50 -14.08
N TYR A 410 -18.11 -5.67 -13.05
CA TYR A 410 -17.66 -5.69 -11.67
C TYR A 410 -17.09 -7.05 -11.28
N SER A 411 -16.26 -7.07 -10.24
CA SER A 411 -15.67 -8.29 -9.70
C SER A 411 -16.72 -9.36 -9.38
N MET A 412 -16.30 -10.61 -9.53
CA MET A 412 -17.14 -11.77 -9.25
C MET A 412 -17.22 -12.06 -7.76
N PRO A 413 -18.32 -12.70 -7.28
CA PRO A 413 -18.37 -13.27 -5.94
C PRO A 413 -17.15 -14.19 -5.68
N ASN A 414 -16.60 -14.16 -4.46
CA ASN A 414 -15.47 -14.99 -4.00
C ASN A 414 -14.17 -14.92 -4.84
N LEU A 415 -14.12 -14.09 -5.88
CA LEU A 415 -12.97 -13.98 -6.77
C LEU A 415 -12.64 -12.52 -7.03
N LYS A 416 -11.42 -12.08 -6.67
CA LYS A 416 -10.92 -10.74 -6.94
C LYS A 416 -10.06 -10.74 -8.21
N VAL A 417 -10.28 -9.79 -9.10
CA VAL A 417 -9.42 -9.61 -10.27
C VAL A 417 -8.25 -8.70 -9.90
N HIS A 418 -7.05 -9.27 -9.86
CA HIS A 418 -5.83 -8.55 -9.50
C HIS A 418 -4.80 -8.53 -10.66
N ALA A 419 -5.05 -9.20 -11.76
CA ALA A 419 -4.25 -9.09 -12.98
C ALA A 419 -4.27 -7.65 -13.53
N LYS A 420 -3.16 -7.20 -14.09
CA LYS A 420 -2.99 -5.88 -14.72
C LYS A 420 -2.71 -6.10 -16.20
N VAL A 421 -3.80 -6.20 -16.95
CA VAL A 421 -3.74 -6.57 -18.38
C VAL A 421 -4.67 -5.70 -19.22
N ALA A 422 -4.23 -5.38 -20.42
CA ALA A 422 -5.05 -4.75 -21.44
C ALA A 422 -4.91 -5.49 -22.78
N LEU A 423 -6.01 -5.54 -23.54
CA LEU A 423 -6.06 -6.14 -24.87
C LEU A 423 -6.76 -5.19 -25.83
N LEU A 424 -6.07 -4.81 -26.88
CA LEU A 424 -6.56 -3.95 -27.96
C LEU A 424 -6.75 -4.78 -29.22
N THR A 425 -7.84 -4.52 -29.95
CA THR A 425 -8.10 -5.14 -31.23
C THR A 425 -8.12 -4.08 -32.33
N LEU A 426 -7.22 -4.21 -33.28
CA LEU A 426 -7.17 -3.38 -34.49
C LEU A 426 -7.71 -4.18 -35.69
N LYS A 427 -8.50 -3.51 -36.52
CA LYS A 427 -9.04 -4.07 -37.77
C LYS A 427 -8.71 -3.15 -38.93
N ASN A 428 -7.95 -3.64 -39.87
CA ASN A 428 -7.59 -2.91 -41.10
C ASN A 428 -7.64 -3.84 -42.29
N ALA A 429 -8.35 -3.44 -43.37
CA ALA A 429 -8.48 -4.17 -44.63
C ALA A 429 -8.84 -5.67 -44.44
N GLY A 430 -9.78 -5.97 -43.55
CA GLY A 430 -10.22 -7.34 -43.24
C GLY A 430 -9.27 -8.15 -42.34
N LYS A 431 -8.09 -7.63 -42.02
CA LYS A 431 -7.14 -8.27 -41.09
C LYS A 431 -7.35 -7.78 -39.68
N THR A 432 -7.27 -8.70 -38.71
CA THR A 432 -7.35 -8.39 -37.28
C THR A 432 -5.99 -8.62 -36.64
N LYS A 433 -5.46 -7.61 -35.97
CA LYS A 433 -4.25 -7.68 -35.12
C LYS A 433 -4.59 -7.29 -33.70
N ASN A 434 -4.03 -8.02 -32.73
CA ASN A 434 -4.23 -7.73 -31.32
C ASN A 434 -2.92 -7.25 -30.71
N TYR A 435 -3.04 -6.34 -29.76
CA TYR A 435 -1.95 -5.82 -28.95
C TYR A 435 -2.30 -6.01 -27.49
N ALA A 436 -1.34 -6.43 -26.71
CA ALA A 436 -1.51 -6.66 -25.29
C ALA A 436 -0.51 -5.83 -24.49
N TYR A 437 -0.96 -5.40 -23.32
CA TYR A 437 -0.12 -4.93 -22.24
C TYR A 437 -0.33 -5.82 -21.02
N LEU A 438 0.75 -6.34 -20.45
CA LEU A 438 0.76 -7.15 -19.24
C LEU A 438 1.73 -6.50 -18.24
N SER A 439 1.34 -6.42 -16.97
CA SER A 439 2.18 -5.74 -15.98
C SER A 439 2.16 -6.42 -14.61
N THR A 440 3.26 -6.29 -13.89
CA THR A 440 3.32 -6.63 -12.47
C THR A 440 2.66 -5.55 -11.60
N GLY A 441 2.63 -4.29 -12.07
CA GLY A 441 2.14 -3.10 -11.39
C GLY A 441 0.74 -2.66 -11.81
N ASN A 442 0.07 -1.89 -10.95
CA ASN A 442 -1.27 -1.39 -11.21
C ASN A 442 -1.30 -0.35 -12.34
N PHE A 443 -2.46 -0.19 -12.98
CA PHE A 443 -2.76 0.98 -13.83
C PHE A 443 -3.02 2.20 -12.95
N ASN A 444 -1.95 2.73 -12.35
CA ASN A 444 -2.01 3.86 -11.42
C ASN A 444 -0.72 4.68 -11.56
N GLU A 445 -0.85 5.87 -12.07
CA GLU A 445 0.23 6.77 -12.44
C GLU A 445 1.08 7.14 -11.21
N ASN A 446 0.43 7.42 -10.07
CA ASN A 446 1.11 7.85 -8.85
C ASN A 446 1.97 6.72 -8.25
N THR A 447 1.48 5.47 -8.28
CA THR A 447 2.27 4.34 -7.76
C THR A 447 3.42 3.98 -8.69
N ALA A 448 3.28 4.23 -10.00
CA ALA A 448 4.33 3.97 -10.97
C ALA A 448 5.57 4.86 -10.81
N GLU A 449 5.47 5.96 -10.07
CA GLU A 449 6.61 6.84 -9.74
C GLU A 449 7.45 6.33 -8.56
N THR A 450 6.89 5.41 -7.77
CA THR A 450 7.51 4.98 -6.49
C THR A 450 7.64 3.47 -6.34
N TYR A 451 6.95 2.67 -7.16
CA TYR A 451 6.98 1.20 -7.12
C TYR A 451 7.81 0.65 -8.27
N THR A 452 8.68 -0.32 -7.96
CA THR A 452 9.39 -1.06 -9.02
C THR A 452 8.45 -2.07 -9.65
N ASP A 453 8.12 -1.87 -10.93
CA ASP A 453 7.24 -2.77 -11.67
C ASP A 453 7.70 -2.91 -13.12
N PHE A 454 7.24 -3.97 -13.79
CA PHE A 454 7.49 -4.21 -15.21
C PHE A 454 6.21 -4.04 -16.03
N GLY A 455 6.36 -3.43 -17.20
CA GLY A 455 5.31 -3.33 -18.21
C GLY A 455 5.76 -3.98 -19.53
N PHE A 456 5.03 -4.97 -20.00
CA PHE A 456 5.32 -5.73 -21.19
C PHE A 456 4.27 -5.49 -22.26
N PHE A 457 4.72 -5.01 -23.42
CA PHE A 457 3.89 -4.75 -24.59
C PHE A 457 4.20 -5.79 -25.68
N THR A 458 3.17 -6.37 -26.25
CA THR A 458 3.32 -7.43 -27.25
C THR A 458 2.16 -7.47 -28.25
N SER A 459 2.45 -7.91 -29.46
CA SER A 459 1.44 -8.27 -30.46
C SER A 459 1.46 -9.76 -30.81
N GLN A 460 2.30 -10.55 -30.14
CA GLN A 460 2.43 -11.98 -30.40
C GLN A 460 1.16 -12.72 -30.00
N LYS A 461 0.73 -13.65 -30.90
CA LYS A 461 -0.53 -14.38 -30.75
C LYS A 461 -0.56 -15.23 -29.48
N GLU A 462 0.55 -15.82 -29.10
CA GLU A 462 0.65 -16.66 -27.91
C GLU A 462 0.22 -15.95 -26.60
N TYR A 463 0.45 -14.64 -26.48
CA TYR A 463 -0.01 -13.84 -25.34
C TYR A 463 -1.42 -13.29 -25.57
N THR A 464 -1.67 -12.76 -26.78
CA THR A 464 -2.95 -12.10 -27.06
C THR A 464 -4.11 -13.06 -27.14
N ASP A 465 -3.91 -14.30 -27.62
CA ASP A 465 -4.96 -15.33 -27.70
C ASP A 465 -5.31 -15.87 -26.29
N ASP A 466 -4.31 -16.12 -25.45
CA ASP A 466 -4.55 -16.48 -24.06
C ASP A 466 -5.30 -15.35 -23.30
N LEU A 467 -4.91 -14.07 -23.52
CA LEU A 467 -5.63 -12.94 -22.92
C LEU A 467 -7.09 -12.84 -23.41
N LYS A 468 -7.38 -13.17 -24.65
CA LYS A 468 -8.78 -13.26 -25.13
C LYS A 468 -9.57 -14.25 -24.27
N GLN A 469 -8.97 -15.40 -23.93
CA GLN A 469 -9.64 -16.41 -23.10
C GLN A 469 -9.82 -15.90 -21.65
N VAL A 470 -8.83 -15.21 -21.09
CA VAL A 470 -8.96 -14.57 -19.76
C VAL A 470 -10.12 -13.57 -19.77
N PHE A 471 -10.20 -12.66 -20.75
CA PHE A 471 -11.31 -11.71 -20.86
C PHE A 471 -12.65 -12.38 -21.19
N ARG A 472 -12.65 -13.51 -21.89
CA ARG A 472 -13.85 -14.32 -22.13
C ARG A 472 -14.35 -14.92 -20.82
N PHE A 473 -13.47 -15.52 -20.02
CA PHE A 473 -13.79 -16.01 -18.69
C PHE A 473 -14.42 -14.93 -17.80
N PHE A 474 -13.89 -13.71 -17.80
CA PHE A 474 -14.50 -12.61 -17.05
C PHE A 474 -15.93 -12.33 -17.45
N LYS A 475 -16.30 -12.56 -18.70
CA LYS A 475 -17.64 -12.33 -19.22
C LYS A 475 -18.57 -13.52 -18.96
N THR A 476 -18.11 -14.76 -19.20
CA THR A 476 -18.95 -15.98 -19.20
C THR A 476 -18.90 -16.72 -17.87
N LYS A 477 -17.83 -16.53 -17.07
CA LYS A 477 -17.50 -17.30 -15.85
C LYS A 477 -17.19 -18.78 -16.11
N GLU A 478 -17.07 -19.18 -17.36
CA GLU A 478 -16.77 -20.56 -17.78
C GLU A 478 -15.26 -20.75 -17.94
N LYS A 479 -14.70 -21.81 -17.36
CA LYS A 479 -13.26 -22.15 -17.44
C LYS A 479 -12.91 -23.07 -18.62
N ASN A 480 -13.81 -23.25 -19.57
CA ASN A 480 -13.70 -24.26 -20.63
C ASN A 480 -12.72 -23.89 -21.76
N TYR A 481 -11.83 -22.92 -21.56
CA TYR A 481 -10.93 -22.42 -22.59
C TYR A 481 -9.47 -22.69 -22.19
N PRO A 482 -8.70 -23.35 -23.08
CA PRO A 482 -7.29 -23.61 -22.80
C PRO A 482 -6.50 -22.29 -22.74
N ILE A 483 -5.65 -22.16 -21.75
CA ILE A 483 -4.65 -21.11 -21.59
C ILE A 483 -3.30 -21.83 -21.54
N SER A 484 -2.45 -21.60 -22.54
CA SER A 484 -1.27 -22.45 -22.77
C SER A 484 0.05 -21.76 -22.40
N ASN A 485 0.17 -20.46 -22.67
CA ASN A 485 1.41 -19.69 -22.47
C ASN A 485 1.39 -18.84 -21.21
N LEU A 486 0.23 -18.25 -20.89
CA LEU A 486 0.05 -17.51 -19.66
C LEU A 486 -0.24 -18.47 -18.50
N TRP A 487 0.29 -18.16 -17.34
CA TRP A 487 -0.13 -18.82 -16.10
C TRP A 487 -1.15 -17.93 -15.39
N VAL A 488 -2.33 -18.45 -15.18
CA VAL A 488 -3.45 -17.71 -14.62
C VAL A 488 -3.90 -18.37 -13.32
N ALA A 489 -3.95 -17.60 -12.23
CA ALA A 489 -4.42 -18.12 -10.93
C ALA A 489 -5.88 -18.58 -11.05
N GLY A 490 -6.17 -19.72 -10.42
CA GLY A 490 -7.46 -20.40 -10.57
C GLY A 490 -7.62 -21.22 -11.87
N PHE A 491 -6.58 -21.27 -12.73
CA PHE A 491 -6.52 -22.15 -13.91
C PHE A 491 -5.31 -23.07 -13.83
N ASN A 492 -4.10 -22.54 -13.94
CA ASN A 492 -2.88 -23.33 -14.11
C ASN A 492 -1.63 -22.72 -13.42
N LEU A 493 -1.76 -21.53 -12.77
CA LEU A 493 -0.58 -20.82 -12.22
C LEU A 493 0.14 -21.65 -11.16
N LYS A 494 -0.60 -22.16 -10.18
CA LYS A 494 -0.02 -22.87 -9.04
C LYS A 494 0.59 -24.19 -9.48
N GLU A 495 -0.14 -24.93 -10.30
CA GLU A 495 0.27 -26.21 -10.87
C GLU A 495 1.56 -26.07 -11.68
N ASN A 496 1.64 -25.04 -12.52
CA ASN A 496 2.86 -24.78 -13.31
C ASN A 496 4.06 -24.40 -12.43
N ILE A 497 3.86 -23.62 -11.37
CA ILE A 497 4.95 -23.30 -10.41
C ILE A 497 5.47 -24.58 -9.75
N LEU A 498 4.57 -25.44 -9.24
CA LEU A 498 4.93 -26.69 -8.61
C LEU A 498 5.68 -27.60 -9.59
N GLN A 499 5.16 -27.73 -10.83
CA GLN A 499 5.80 -28.53 -11.87
C GLN A 499 7.21 -28.04 -12.23
N HIS A 500 7.42 -26.72 -12.32
CA HIS A 500 8.75 -26.19 -12.62
C HIS A 500 9.73 -26.43 -11.46
N ILE A 501 9.26 -26.40 -10.19
CA ILE A 501 10.10 -26.80 -9.06
C ILE A 501 10.41 -28.32 -9.13
N ASP A 502 9.46 -29.15 -9.56
CA ASP A 502 9.70 -30.60 -9.75
C ASP A 502 10.77 -30.85 -10.84
N ILE A 503 10.74 -30.08 -11.92
CA ILE A 503 11.80 -30.16 -12.96
C ILE A 503 13.17 -29.84 -12.38
N GLU A 504 13.29 -28.84 -11.49
CA GLU A 504 14.57 -28.52 -10.84
C GLU A 504 15.03 -29.63 -9.89
N ILE A 505 14.10 -30.28 -9.18
CA ILE A 505 14.40 -31.45 -8.36
C ILE A 505 14.94 -32.59 -9.24
N GLN A 506 14.25 -32.93 -10.31
CA GLN A 506 14.65 -33.97 -11.25
C GLN A 506 16.01 -33.66 -11.90
N ASN A 507 16.30 -32.40 -12.22
CA ASN A 507 17.60 -31.99 -12.72
C ASN A 507 18.71 -32.35 -11.73
N VAL A 508 18.54 -32.03 -10.44
CA VAL A 508 19.54 -32.35 -9.41
C VAL A 508 19.68 -33.86 -9.21
N GLU A 509 18.58 -34.61 -9.17
CA GLU A 509 18.59 -36.07 -9.07
C GLU A 509 19.30 -36.74 -10.26
N ASN A 510 19.28 -36.13 -11.42
CA ASN A 510 20.03 -36.55 -12.61
C ASN A 510 21.45 -35.99 -12.69
N GLY A 511 21.97 -35.42 -11.59
CA GLY A 511 23.35 -34.88 -11.51
C GLY A 511 23.54 -33.55 -12.23
N LYS A 512 22.50 -32.86 -12.60
CA LYS A 512 22.50 -31.55 -13.24
C LYS A 512 22.32 -30.44 -12.21
N LYS A 513 22.51 -29.19 -12.63
CA LYS A 513 22.20 -28.02 -11.79
C LYS A 513 20.69 -27.77 -11.73
N GLY A 514 20.14 -27.63 -10.52
CA GLY A 514 18.79 -27.15 -10.28
C GLY A 514 18.79 -25.88 -9.46
N ALA A 515 18.06 -24.84 -9.88
CA ALA A 515 17.96 -23.60 -9.13
C ALA A 515 16.60 -22.89 -9.30
N VAL A 516 16.06 -22.39 -8.20
CA VAL A 516 14.84 -21.59 -8.14
C VAL A 516 15.14 -20.23 -7.56
N PHE A 517 14.76 -19.18 -8.29
CA PHE A 517 14.77 -17.81 -7.78
C PHE A 517 13.36 -17.23 -7.84
N MET A 518 12.91 -16.61 -6.73
CA MET A 518 11.64 -15.90 -6.70
C MET A 518 11.80 -14.55 -6.01
N LYS A 519 11.39 -13.46 -6.69
CA LYS A 519 11.16 -12.16 -6.11
C LYS A 519 9.65 -11.98 -5.98
N ILE A 520 9.14 -11.79 -4.76
CA ILE A 520 7.71 -11.75 -4.42
C ILE A 520 7.45 -10.81 -3.25
N ASN A 521 6.19 -10.37 -3.06
CA ASN A 521 5.88 -9.55 -1.90
C ASN A 521 5.39 -10.35 -0.68
N GLY A 522 5.06 -11.62 -0.86
CA GLY A 522 4.67 -12.47 0.26
C GLY A 522 4.70 -13.96 -0.05
N LEU A 523 4.99 -14.75 0.99
CA LEU A 523 5.04 -16.21 0.97
C LEU A 523 4.33 -16.78 2.19
N ASN A 524 3.17 -17.44 2.00
CA ASN A 524 2.45 -18.17 3.05
C ASN A 524 1.62 -19.35 2.53
N ASP A 525 1.69 -19.65 1.23
CA ASP A 525 0.98 -20.82 0.69
C ASP A 525 1.66 -22.10 1.13
N LYS A 526 0.87 -23.00 1.77
CA LYS A 526 1.40 -24.21 2.40
C LYS A 526 1.97 -25.20 1.38
N GLU A 527 1.37 -25.32 0.21
CA GLU A 527 1.82 -26.26 -0.83
C GLU A 527 3.12 -25.77 -1.47
N ILE A 528 3.21 -24.46 -1.77
CA ILE A 528 4.45 -23.86 -2.27
C ILE A 528 5.58 -24.01 -1.25
N ILE A 529 5.32 -23.73 0.04
CA ILE A 529 6.32 -23.91 1.10
C ILE A 529 6.76 -25.38 1.20
N SER A 530 5.81 -26.33 1.17
CA SER A 530 6.14 -27.76 1.22
C SER A 530 7.00 -28.18 0.03
N LYS A 531 6.70 -27.69 -1.17
CA LYS A 531 7.46 -27.97 -2.40
C LYS A 531 8.87 -27.37 -2.35
N LEU A 532 9.03 -26.14 -1.81
CA LEU A 532 10.35 -25.52 -1.61
C LEU A 532 11.20 -26.32 -0.60
N ILE A 533 10.58 -26.91 0.45
CA ILE A 533 11.30 -27.76 1.39
C ILE A 533 11.71 -29.08 0.72
N GLU A 534 10.86 -29.67 -0.09
CA GLU A 534 11.18 -30.86 -0.90
C GLU A 534 12.39 -30.57 -1.83
N ALA A 535 12.35 -29.45 -2.54
CA ALA A 535 13.45 -29.00 -3.39
C ALA A 535 14.76 -28.72 -2.59
N ASN A 536 14.64 -28.12 -1.39
CA ASN A 536 15.77 -27.96 -0.48
C ASN A 536 16.40 -29.32 -0.11
N ASN A 537 15.57 -30.32 0.20
CA ASN A 537 16.07 -31.65 0.58
C ASN A 537 16.75 -32.36 -0.62
N ALA A 538 16.26 -32.12 -1.82
CA ALA A 538 16.90 -32.56 -3.08
C ALA A 538 18.13 -31.73 -3.47
N LYS A 539 18.55 -30.73 -2.66
CA LYS A 539 19.73 -29.87 -2.89
C LYS A 539 19.58 -28.88 -4.06
N VAL A 540 18.37 -28.52 -4.43
CA VAL A 540 18.12 -27.40 -5.35
C VAL A 540 18.59 -26.09 -4.70
N GLU A 541 19.27 -25.22 -5.43
CA GLU A 541 19.66 -23.88 -4.98
C GLU A 541 18.42 -22.98 -4.93
N ILE A 542 18.02 -22.49 -3.75
CA ILE A 542 16.82 -21.69 -3.61
C ILE A 542 17.17 -20.31 -3.07
N THR A 543 16.83 -19.27 -3.84
CA THR A 543 16.98 -17.87 -3.44
C THR A 543 15.65 -17.16 -3.55
N LEU A 544 15.17 -16.59 -2.45
CA LEU A 544 13.92 -15.86 -2.37
C LEU A 544 14.19 -14.41 -1.95
N ILE A 545 13.60 -13.45 -2.66
CA ILE A 545 13.49 -12.07 -2.21
C ILE A 545 12.02 -11.84 -1.83
N VAL A 546 11.74 -11.70 -0.52
CA VAL A 546 10.38 -11.57 0.00
C VAL A 546 10.24 -10.27 0.77
N ARG A 547 9.63 -9.26 0.16
CA ARG A 547 9.52 -7.92 0.74
C ARG A 547 8.70 -7.88 2.03
N GLY A 548 7.54 -8.51 2.06
CA GLY A 548 6.57 -8.43 3.16
C GLY A 548 6.51 -9.71 3.99
N ILE A 549 5.31 -10.31 4.07
CA ILE A 549 5.07 -11.52 4.85
C ILE A 549 5.83 -12.70 4.27
N CYS A 550 6.68 -13.31 5.09
CA CYS A 550 7.32 -14.59 4.81
C CYS A 550 7.13 -15.53 6.00
N THR A 551 6.34 -16.59 5.83
CA THR A 551 6.10 -17.56 6.90
C THR A 551 7.09 -18.72 6.88
N LEU A 552 8.05 -18.75 5.97
CA LEU A 552 9.14 -19.72 5.91
C LEU A 552 10.38 -19.13 6.58
N LEU A 553 10.94 -19.86 7.56
CA LEU A 553 12.23 -19.53 8.18
C LEU A 553 13.36 -20.21 7.40
N PRO A 554 14.41 -19.46 6.98
CA PRO A 554 15.60 -20.05 6.36
C PRO A 554 16.55 -20.66 7.39
N GLY A 555 17.45 -21.51 6.93
CA GLY A 555 18.58 -22.02 7.75
C GLY A 555 18.19 -23.04 8.81
N ILE A 556 17.01 -23.64 8.76
CA ILE A 556 16.58 -24.69 9.70
C ILE A 556 17.10 -26.05 9.22
N ASN A 557 17.99 -26.65 10.00
CA ASN A 557 18.60 -27.94 9.68
C ASN A 557 17.55 -29.03 9.43
N GLY A 558 17.71 -29.78 8.33
CA GLY A 558 16.79 -30.82 7.86
C GLY A 558 15.53 -30.30 7.18
N TYR A 559 15.37 -28.98 7.00
CA TYR A 559 14.18 -28.39 6.37
C TYR A 559 14.50 -27.28 5.37
N THR A 560 15.34 -26.31 5.71
CA THR A 560 15.53 -25.08 4.92
C THR A 560 16.98 -24.58 4.90
N GLU A 561 17.95 -25.44 5.16
CA GLU A 561 19.37 -25.09 5.29
C GLU A 561 19.98 -24.50 4.01
N ASN A 562 19.46 -24.86 2.82
CA ASN A 562 19.92 -24.36 1.53
C ASN A 562 19.03 -23.22 0.98
N ILE A 563 18.01 -22.80 1.72
CA ILE A 563 17.13 -21.70 1.30
C ILE A 563 17.70 -20.37 1.79
N LYS A 564 17.98 -19.47 0.86
CA LYS A 564 18.37 -18.09 1.16
C LYS A 564 17.16 -17.18 0.99
N ILE A 565 16.87 -16.38 2.01
CA ILE A 565 15.76 -15.42 1.98
C ILE A 565 16.29 -14.03 2.28
N TYR A 566 16.02 -13.10 1.36
CA TYR A 566 16.41 -11.71 1.46
C TYR A 566 15.19 -10.81 1.49
N ARG A 567 15.36 -9.61 2.03
CA ARG A 567 14.37 -8.52 2.01
C ARG A 567 15.07 -7.26 1.54
N ILE A 568 14.39 -6.48 0.71
CA ILE A 568 14.88 -5.20 0.22
C ILE A 568 13.88 -4.14 0.64
N VAL A 569 14.36 -3.13 1.34
CA VAL A 569 13.66 -1.87 1.64
C VAL A 569 14.62 -0.77 1.22
N ASP A 570 14.18 0.13 0.36
CA ASP A 570 15.01 1.20 -0.19
C ASP A 570 14.09 2.35 -0.68
N ARG A 571 14.65 3.28 -1.42
CA ARG A 571 14.00 4.45 -2.03
C ARG A 571 12.70 4.11 -2.74
N TYR A 572 12.68 3.04 -3.52
CA TYR A 572 11.50 2.55 -4.25
C TYR A 572 10.94 1.30 -3.59
N LEU A 573 9.62 1.18 -3.62
CA LEU A 573 8.95 -0.01 -3.11
C LEU A 573 9.17 -1.18 -4.07
N GLU A 574 9.87 -2.22 -3.63
CA GLU A 574 10.04 -3.45 -4.39
C GLU A 574 8.70 -4.17 -4.55
N HIS A 575 8.08 -4.07 -5.74
CA HIS A 575 6.71 -4.53 -5.97
C HIS A 575 6.61 -5.59 -7.06
N SER A 576 7.51 -5.61 -8.01
CA SER A 576 7.52 -6.59 -9.10
C SER A 576 7.66 -8.02 -8.60
N ARG A 577 7.05 -8.99 -9.29
CA ARG A 577 7.20 -10.41 -9.02
C ARG A 577 7.88 -11.07 -10.21
N ILE A 578 8.91 -11.85 -9.91
CA ILE A 578 9.75 -12.55 -10.87
C ILE A 578 9.90 -13.98 -10.39
N TYR A 579 9.66 -14.94 -11.28
CA TYR A 579 9.97 -16.36 -11.05
C TYR A 579 10.99 -16.79 -12.09
N ARG A 580 12.09 -17.38 -11.66
CA ARG A 580 13.13 -17.90 -12.53
C ARG A 580 13.45 -19.33 -12.13
N PHE A 581 13.48 -20.21 -13.12
CA PHE A 581 13.85 -21.61 -13.02
C PHE A 581 15.03 -21.85 -13.93
N HIS A 582 16.04 -22.57 -13.43
CA HIS A 582 17.29 -22.81 -14.18
C HIS A 582 17.09 -23.71 -15.39
N ASN A 583 16.24 -24.74 -15.26
CA ASN A 583 15.79 -25.61 -16.33
C ASN A 583 16.95 -26.15 -17.20
N ASP A 584 18.00 -26.70 -16.54
CA ASP A 584 19.20 -27.25 -17.20
C ASP A 584 19.91 -26.28 -18.15
N GLY A 585 19.95 -24.98 -17.79
CA GLY A 585 20.57 -23.91 -18.58
C GLY A 585 19.61 -23.23 -19.58
N ALA A 586 18.47 -23.84 -19.90
CA ALA A 586 17.41 -23.23 -20.72
C ALA A 586 16.46 -22.41 -19.84
N GLU A 587 16.95 -21.33 -19.23
CA GLU A 587 16.25 -20.56 -18.22
C GLU A 587 14.82 -20.20 -18.57
N LYS A 588 13.93 -20.35 -17.60
CA LYS A 588 12.52 -19.93 -17.70
C LYS A 588 12.28 -18.77 -16.75
N ILE A 589 11.92 -17.62 -17.30
CA ILE A 589 11.67 -16.38 -16.54
C ILE A 589 10.21 -15.96 -16.76
N TYR A 590 9.52 -15.69 -15.66
CA TYR A 590 8.13 -15.21 -15.66
C TYR A 590 8.03 -13.94 -14.82
N LEU A 591 7.35 -12.94 -15.38
CA LEU A 591 6.87 -11.79 -14.63
C LEU A 591 5.43 -12.01 -14.20
N SER A 592 5.05 -11.57 -13.00
CA SER A 592 3.73 -11.90 -12.45
C SER A 592 3.10 -10.78 -11.66
N SER A 593 1.76 -10.80 -11.60
CA SER A 593 0.99 -10.02 -10.62
C SER A 593 0.75 -10.79 -9.31
N ALA A 594 1.08 -12.08 -9.24
CA ALA A 594 0.82 -12.95 -8.11
C ALA A 594 1.97 -13.00 -7.10
N ASP A 595 1.61 -13.01 -5.81
CA ASP A 595 2.48 -13.45 -4.73
C ASP A 595 2.22 -14.92 -4.38
N MET A 596 3.14 -15.56 -3.65
CA MET A 596 2.98 -16.93 -3.14
C MET A 596 2.15 -16.93 -1.84
N LEU A 597 1.01 -16.24 -1.89
CA LEU A 597 0.03 -16.20 -0.81
C LEU A 597 -1.18 -17.04 -1.20
N SER A 598 -1.73 -17.85 -0.29
CA SER A 598 -2.88 -18.70 -0.56
C SER A 598 -4.08 -17.94 -1.15
N ARG A 599 -4.30 -16.68 -0.73
CA ARG A 599 -5.35 -15.83 -1.30
C ARG A 599 -5.09 -15.44 -2.76
N ASN A 600 -3.82 -15.23 -3.17
CA ASN A 600 -3.46 -14.88 -4.55
C ASN A 600 -3.62 -16.08 -5.48
N LEU A 601 -3.17 -17.25 -5.03
CA LEU A 601 -3.19 -18.46 -5.83
C LEU A 601 -4.58 -19.09 -5.97
N ASN A 602 -5.46 -18.94 -4.93
CA ASN A 602 -6.74 -19.67 -4.85
C ASN A 602 -7.99 -18.77 -4.95
N ARG A 603 -7.91 -17.45 -4.63
CA ARG A 603 -9.07 -16.55 -4.53
C ARG A 603 -8.94 -15.27 -5.36
N ARG A 604 -7.96 -15.22 -6.27
CA ARG A 604 -7.76 -14.11 -7.18
C ARG A 604 -7.55 -14.60 -8.59
N ILE A 605 -7.78 -13.71 -9.56
CA ILE A 605 -7.25 -13.84 -10.90
C ILE A 605 -5.97 -13.01 -10.97
N GLU A 606 -4.89 -13.70 -11.12
CA GLU A 606 -3.53 -13.18 -11.30
C GLU A 606 -3.00 -13.73 -12.62
N VAL A 607 -2.05 -13.05 -13.23
CA VAL A 607 -1.41 -13.50 -14.46
C VAL A 607 0.10 -13.48 -14.29
N ALA A 608 0.75 -14.58 -14.66
CA ALA A 608 2.18 -14.63 -14.94
C ALA A 608 2.39 -14.88 -16.42
N PHE A 609 3.38 -14.21 -16.98
CA PHE A 609 3.70 -14.26 -18.40
C PHE A 609 5.20 -14.51 -18.61
N PRO A 610 5.58 -15.39 -19.55
CA PRO A 610 6.99 -15.69 -19.82
C PRO A 610 7.67 -14.53 -20.52
N ILE A 611 8.93 -14.31 -20.18
CA ILE A 611 9.84 -13.44 -20.93
C ILE A 611 10.76 -14.34 -21.74
N LYS A 612 10.56 -14.35 -23.05
CA LYS A 612 11.37 -15.15 -24.00
C LYS A 612 12.43 -14.26 -24.60
N ASP A 613 13.71 -14.62 -24.40
CA ASP A 613 14.82 -13.94 -25.06
C ASP A 613 14.97 -14.46 -26.50
N LYS A 614 14.95 -13.57 -27.48
CA LYS A 614 15.20 -13.93 -28.89
C LYS A 614 16.65 -14.36 -29.17
N LYS A 615 17.60 -13.99 -28.32
CA LYS A 615 19.03 -14.29 -28.53
C LYS A 615 19.39 -15.76 -28.33
N ASN A 616 18.56 -16.56 -27.65
CA ASN A 616 18.81 -17.98 -27.43
C ASN A 616 18.28 -18.90 -28.58
N HIS A 617 17.74 -18.35 -29.66
CA HIS A 617 17.31 -19.11 -30.82
C HIS A 617 18.23 -18.92 -32.06
N ALA A 618 19.34 -18.20 -31.91
CA ALA A 618 20.33 -18.01 -32.99
C ALA A 618 21.60 -18.89 -32.80
N GLY A 619 21.41 -20.06 -32.21
CA GLY A 619 22.49 -21.03 -31.96
C GLY A 619 22.07 -22.45 -32.30
N ASP A 620 21.64 -22.66 -33.57
CA ASP A 620 21.68 -23.93 -34.27
C ASP A 620 22.15 -23.67 -35.70
#